data_ce85ecc2726c7f6080ca11b23c0753b3
#
_entry.id   ce85ecc2726c7f6080ca11b23c0753b3
#
_cell.length_a   1.000
_cell.length_b   1.000
_cell.length_c   1.000
_cell.angle_alpha   90.00
_cell.angle_beta   90.00
_cell.angle_gamma   90.00
#
_symmetry.space_group_name_H-M   'P 1'
#
loop_
_entity.id
_entity.type
_entity.pdbx_description
1 polymer ?
#
loop_
_entity_poly.entity_id
_entity_poly.type
_entity_poly.pdbx_seq_one_letter_code
_entity_poly.pdbx_strand_id
1 'polypeptide(L)'
;RTSISHIIGNGATAYWSTGDKIWVKATDGNFKQSAAGVLNANKTRGDFSLSTGTYVNQCDVHYTGLNSSNGNSVTIASTQNQTTPNDFSHAGESGDCGSAKATGDGTNFTFKLNHKAAYLCFLPQSPSSTFANCTLTKVEVTSDNAIAGDYDFTTGSLGTTPTANGSNTITLNTTNFPLTNTSASAETNASYMVIAPGTHKLVIKYWIHSNVDNIDGTVTKVIDSRSYSAGNIYDVSSNLDTRVYHEKYYMWDAAVGEDYWKGFESSMPLVLGGHDENYPKTNADSRWYRETSFPSVAEQSAKDCPNINEITWYINDGDIHWDSSELFYQLGHFYKGGAWILKKDNIAGYSSTIASDGIDYRTYTTPCTINKTPIAGTPNSADITKYFFKPALGHYYLGTLWHLVGIIGQDVGLRTSSLCPDPQQRSYILQINSGAARVDIGDYCDNGVPIWKAE
;
A
#
# COMPACT_ATOMS: atom_id res chain seq x y z
N ARG A 1 16.19 7.78 -25.74
CA ARG A 1 15.20 7.56 -24.65
C ARG A 1 13.83 7.60 -25.25
N THR A 2 13.12 6.49 -25.29
CA THR A 2 11.71 6.54 -25.63
C THR A 2 10.99 7.30 -24.52
N SER A 3 10.31 8.37 -24.91
CA SER A 3 9.45 9.18 -24.04
C SER A 3 7.99 8.89 -24.36
N ILE A 4 7.17 8.81 -23.35
CA ILE A 4 5.73 8.57 -23.49
C ILE A 4 4.99 9.76 -22.90
N SER A 5 4.01 10.30 -23.66
CA SER A 5 3.06 11.29 -23.16
C SER A 5 1.71 10.61 -22.99
N HIS A 6 1.11 10.77 -21.82
CA HIS A 6 -0.16 10.14 -21.48
C HIS A 6 -1.19 11.18 -21.09
N ILE A 7 -2.44 10.95 -21.48
CA ILE A 7 -3.61 11.69 -21.03
C ILE A 7 -4.53 10.73 -20.30
N ILE A 8 -4.86 11.04 -19.06
CA ILE A 8 -5.72 10.20 -18.21
C ILE A 8 -6.98 9.80 -18.98
N GLY A 9 -7.24 8.49 -19.04
CA GLY A 9 -8.40 7.92 -19.73
C GLY A 9 -8.31 7.84 -21.26
N ASN A 10 -7.22 8.32 -21.88
CA ASN A 10 -7.12 8.42 -23.36
C ASN A 10 -5.91 7.71 -23.98
N GLY A 11 -5.21 6.86 -23.26
CA GLY A 11 -4.05 6.16 -23.79
C GLY A 11 -2.79 7.05 -23.86
N ALA A 12 -1.81 6.66 -24.67
CA ALA A 12 -0.51 7.29 -24.69
C ALA A 12 0.07 7.42 -26.09
N THR A 13 0.95 8.41 -26.27
CA THR A 13 1.72 8.63 -27.49
C THR A 13 3.19 8.50 -27.18
N ALA A 14 3.92 7.67 -27.92
CA ALA A 14 5.34 7.47 -27.75
C ALA A 14 6.15 8.35 -28.73
N TYR A 15 7.28 8.82 -28.25
CA TYR A 15 8.22 9.65 -29.00
C TYR A 15 9.62 9.04 -28.93
N TRP A 16 10.36 9.14 -30.00
CA TRP A 16 11.78 8.83 -30.00
C TRP A 16 12.56 9.84 -29.15
N SER A 17 13.65 9.40 -28.57
CA SER A 17 14.57 10.28 -27.83
C SER A 17 15.95 10.26 -28.46
N THR A 18 16.68 11.36 -28.27
CA THR A 18 18.06 11.47 -28.76
C THR A 18 18.92 10.34 -28.21
N GLY A 19 19.57 9.61 -29.10
CA GLY A 19 20.40 8.45 -28.73
C GLY A 19 19.71 7.10 -28.86
N ASP A 20 18.40 7.07 -29.14
CA ASP A 20 17.71 5.80 -29.39
C ASP A 20 18.31 5.07 -30.59
N LYS A 21 18.41 3.76 -30.47
CA LYS A 21 18.90 2.83 -31.48
C LYS A 21 17.92 1.68 -31.64
N ILE A 22 17.95 1.05 -32.78
CA ILE A 22 17.18 -0.16 -33.06
C ILE A 22 18.10 -1.32 -33.41
N TRP A 23 17.56 -2.51 -33.32
CA TRP A 23 18.20 -3.75 -33.73
C TRP A 23 17.44 -4.29 -34.92
N VAL A 24 18.13 -4.63 -35.99
CA VAL A 24 17.49 -5.18 -37.21
C VAL A 24 18.11 -6.54 -37.52
N LYS A 25 17.27 -7.54 -37.74
CA LYS A 25 17.70 -8.90 -38.06
C LYS A 25 18.17 -8.99 -39.51
N ALA A 26 19.45 -9.25 -39.67
CA ALA A 26 20.08 -9.46 -40.98
C ALA A 26 19.82 -10.89 -41.53
N THR A 27 20.13 -11.10 -42.79
CA THR A 27 19.96 -12.39 -43.46
C THR A 27 20.85 -13.51 -42.87
N ASP A 28 21.90 -13.16 -42.13
CA ASP A 28 22.75 -14.08 -41.36
C ASP A 28 22.09 -14.59 -40.07
N GLY A 29 20.85 -14.16 -39.78
CA GLY A 29 20.10 -14.51 -38.60
C GLY A 29 20.43 -13.69 -37.34
N ASN A 30 21.43 -12.79 -37.39
CA ASN A 30 21.86 -12.00 -36.26
C ASN A 30 21.24 -10.60 -36.29
N PHE A 31 20.94 -10.06 -35.11
CA PHE A 31 20.55 -8.67 -34.97
C PHE A 31 21.77 -7.74 -35.02
N LYS A 32 21.66 -6.69 -35.83
CA LYS A 32 22.67 -5.63 -35.96
C LYS A 32 22.12 -4.33 -35.38
N GLN A 33 22.90 -3.65 -34.58
CA GLN A 33 22.50 -2.37 -33.99
C GLN A 33 22.69 -1.22 -34.98
N SER A 34 21.71 -0.34 -35.05
CA SER A 34 21.80 0.90 -35.82
C SER A 34 22.70 1.95 -35.16
N ALA A 35 23.12 2.96 -35.91
CA ALA A 35 23.51 4.23 -35.35
C ALA A 35 22.32 4.86 -34.59
N ALA A 36 22.60 5.89 -33.75
CA ALA A 36 21.53 6.69 -33.14
C ALA A 36 20.64 7.31 -34.21
N GLY A 37 19.34 7.30 -33.97
CA GLY A 37 18.35 7.82 -34.91
C GLY A 37 18.48 9.33 -35.15
N VAL A 38 18.37 9.76 -36.40
CA VAL A 38 18.20 11.17 -36.77
C VAL A 38 16.72 11.49 -36.69
N LEU A 39 16.33 12.30 -35.71
CA LEU A 39 14.93 12.54 -35.36
C LEU A 39 14.36 13.77 -36.06
N ASN A 40 13.09 13.72 -36.47
CA ASN A 40 12.36 14.91 -36.88
C ASN A 40 12.09 15.86 -35.68
N ALA A 41 11.66 17.10 -35.96
CA ALA A 41 11.51 18.15 -34.95
C ALA A 41 10.57 17.77 -33.77
N ASN A 42 9.50 17.06 -34.05
CA ASN A 42 8.52 16.61 -33.04
C ASN A 42 8.80 15.19 -32.51
N LYS A 43 9.91 14.57 -32.88
CA LYS A 43 10.39 13.25 -32.40
C LYS A 43 9.42 12.08 -32.65
N THR A 44 8.45 12.24 -33.52
CA THR A 44 7.49 11.17 -33.87
C THR A 44 8.07 10.22 -34.92
N ARG A 45 9.17 10.60 -35.56
CA ARG A 45 9.85 9.82 -36.60
C ARG A 45 11.37 9.91 -36.42
N GLY A 46 12.07 8.80 -36.68
CA GLY A 46 13.53 8.72 -36.71
C GLY A 46 14.00 7.90 -37.90
N ASP A 47 15.11 8.33 -38.51
CA ASP A 47 15.83 7.59 -39.54
C ASP A 47 17.06 6.93 -38.91
N PHE A 48 17.13 5.61 -39.03
CA PHE A 48 18.16 4.76 -38.41
C PHE A 48 19.02 4.14 -39.51
N SER A 49 20.33 4.29 -39.41
CA SER A 49 21.27 3.73 -40.37
C SER A 49 22.01 2.52 -39.79
N LEU A 50 22.20 1.51 -40.62
CA LEU A 50 22.92 0.30 -40.32
C LEU A 50 24.18 0.26 -41.17
N SER A 51 25.36 0.06 -40.55
CA SER A 51 26.65 0.03 -41.23
C SER A 51 27.04 -1.36 -41.74
N THR A 52 26.36 -2.40 -41.28
CA THR A 52 26.66 -3.80 -41.57
C THR A 52 25.38 -4.61 -41.77
N GLY A 53 25.52 -5.73 -42.46
CA GLY A 53 24.44 -6.68 -42.69
C GLY A 53 23.77 -6.51 -44.06
N THR A 54 23.03 -7.54 -44.46
CA THR A 54 22.16 -7.57 -45.63
C THR A 54 20.75 -7.80 -45.18
N TYR A 55 19.81 -7.10 -45.74
CA TYR A 55 18.42 -7.11 -45.26
C TYR A 55 17.47 -7.42 -46.42
N VAL A 56 16.39 -8.13 -46.13
CA VAL A 56 15.32 -8.45 -47.05
C VAL A 56 14.02 -7.85 -46.60
N ASN A 57 13.07 -7.72 -47.52
CA ASN A 57 11.74 -7.29 -47.16
C ASN A 57 11.16 -8.13 -46.01
N GLN A 58 10.46 -7.45 -45.09
CA GLN A 58 9.89 -8.02 -43.86
C GLN A 58 10.93 -8.49 -42.83
N CYS A 59 12.09 -7.82 -42.74
CA CYS A 59 13.03 -8.08 -41.65
C CYS A 59 12.50 -7.64 -40.28
N ASP A 60 12.92 -8.36 -39.21
CA ASP A 60 12.54 -8.02 -37.85
C ASP A 60 13.29 -6.80 -37.35
N VAL A 61 12.57 -5.90 -36.71
CA VAL A 61 13.09 -4.72 -36.02
C VAL A 61 12.69 -4.77 -34.57
N HIS A 62 13.69 -4.68 -33.69
CA HIS A 62 13.51 -4.63 -32.24
C HIS A 62 14.04 -3.32 -31.66
N TYR A 63 13.28 -2.75 -30.73
CA TYR A 63 13.74 -1.77 -29.79
C TYR A 63 13.73 -2.44 -28.40
N THR A 64 14.88 -2.55 -27.76
CA THR A 64 15.07 -3.32 -26.53
C THR A 64 15.47 -2.43 -25.34
N GLY A 65 15.17 -1.14 -25.43
CA GLY A 65 15.51 -0.14 -24.41
C GLY A 65 16.81 0.62 -24.73
N LEU A 66 17.02 1.70 -24.01
CA LEU A 66 18.15 2.63 -24.26
C LEU A 66 19.51 1.97 -24.02
N ASN A 67 19.64 1.18 -22.97
CA ASN A 67 20.90 0.59 -22.50
C ASN A 67 21.09 -0.85 -22.96
N SER A 68 20.34 -1.29 -23.95
CA SER A 68 20.36 -2.68 -24.42
C SER A 68 21.67 -3.03 -25.11
N SER A 69 22.23 -4.20 -24.78
CA SER A 69 23.42 -4.77 -25.38
C SER A 69 23.14 -5.73 -26.52
N ASN A 70 21.88 -6.12 -26.75
CA ASN A 70 21.49 -7.01 -27.84
C ASN A 70 20.02 -6.86 -28.23
N GLY A 71 19.63 -7.40 -29.38
CA GLY A 71 18.26 -7.35 -29.90
C GLY A 71 17.34 -8.46 -29.41
N ASN A 72 17.82 -9.41 -28.62
CA ASN A 72 17.10 -10.60 -28.20
C ASN A 72 16.70 -10.62 -26.72
N SER A 73 17.05 -9.59 -25.97
CA SER A 73 16.78 -9.51 -24.55
C SER A 73 16.34 -8.11 -24.16
N VAL A 74 15.40 -8.01 -23.22
CA VAL A 74 14.93 -6.75 -22.64
C VAL A 74 15.04 -6.85 -21.13
N THR A 75 15.59 -5.81 -20.51
CA THR A 75 15.61 -5.65 -19.06
C THR A 75 14.54 -4.67 -18.63
N ILE A 76 13.56 -5.14 -17.87
CA ILE A 76 12.64 -4.27 -17.13
C ILE A 76 13.26 -4.02 -15.76
N ALA A 77 13.60 -2.76 -15.47
CA ALA A 77 14.33 -2.38 -14.27
C ALA A 77 13.46 -2.54 -13.02
N SER A 78 14.00 -3.15 -11.97
CA SER A 78 13.37 -3.22 -10.65
C SER A 78 13.48 -1.92 -9.86
N THR A 79 14.35 -1.00 -10.30
CA THR A 79 14.44 0.38 -9.79
C THR A 79 14.30 1.34 -10.96
N GLN A 80 13.30 2.21 -10.87
CA GLN A 80 12.99 3.23 -11.89
C GLN A 80 13.01 4.60 -11.23
N ASN A 81 13.26 5.67 -11.99
CA ASN A 81 13.38 7.02 -11.45
C ASN A 81 12.61 8.02 -12.31
N GLN A 82 11.82 8.86 -11.67
CA GLN A 82 11.09 9.95 -12.29
C GLN A 82 11.32 11.23 -11.48
N THR A 83 11.81 12.28 -12.13
CA THR A 83 12.18 13.53 -11.45
C THR A 83 11.12 14.61 -11.46
N THR A 84 10.17 14.52 -12.39
CA THR A 84 9.12 15.54 -12.57
C THR A 84 7.76 14.85 -12.67
N PRO A 85 6.70 15.35 -12.01
CA PRO A 85 5.35 14.86 -12.21
C PRO A 85 4.97 14.87 -13.70
N ASN A 86 4.16 13.91 -14.09
CA ASN A 86 3.64 13.78 -15.46
C ASN A 86 4.72 13.65 -16.57
N ASP A 87 5.95 13.26 -16.20
CA ASP A 87 7.04 13.06 -17.13
C ASP A 87 7.43 11.58 -17.23
N PHE A 88 7.13 10.95 -18.37
CA PHE A 88 7.48 9.56 -18.65
C PHE A 88 8.66 9.44 -19.63
N SER A 89 9.63 10.34 -19.53
CA SER A 89 10.85 10.33 -20.36
C SER A 89 11.82 9.18 -20.00
N HIS A 90 11.64 8.57 -18.81
CA HIS A 90 12.46 7.44 -18.35
C HIS A 90 12.00 6.08 -18.88
N ALA A 91 10.96 6.02 -19.71
CA ALA A 91 10.38 4.75 -20.17
C ALA A 91 11.42 3.81 -20.81
N GLY A 92 12.25 4.34 -21.71
CA GLY A 92 13.29 3.55 -22.40
C GLY A 92 14.39 3.03 -21.47
N GLU A 93 14.72 3.75 -20.39
CA GLU A 93 15.68 3.28 -19.36
C GLU A 93 15.04 2.26 -18.42
N SER A 94 13.72 2.34 -18.24
CA SER A 94 12.97 1.48 -17.34
C SER A 94 12.57 0.13 -17.96
N GLY A 95 12.77 -0.05 -19.29
CA GLY A 95 12.48 -1.30 -19.94
C GLY A 95 11.37 -1.24 -21.01
N ASP A 96 10.99 -0.03 -21.44
CA ASP A 96 10.13 0.08 -22.62
C ASP A 96 10.79 -0.61 -23.81
N CYS A 97 10.01 -1.38 -24.56
CA CYS A 97 10.47 -2.16 -25.69
C CYS A 97 9.39 -2.28 -26.75
N GLY A 98 9.82 -2.60 -27.96
CA GLY A 98 8.89 -2.75 -29.07
C GLY A 98 9.47 -3.56 -30.22
N SER A 99 8.60 -4.07 -31.07
CA SER A 99 8.97 -4.81 -32.26
C SER A 99 8.13 -4.42 -33.47
N ALA A 100 8.69 -4.67 -34.64
CA ALA A 100 8.02 -4.50 -35.92
C ALA A 100 8.57 -5.44 -36.98
N LYS A 101 7.85 -5.59 -38.09
CA LYS A 101 8.36 -6.05 -39.39
C LYS A 101 8.60 -4.82 -40.25
N ALA A 102 9.83 -4.62 -40.67
CA ALA A 102 10.16 -3.57 -41.62
C ALA A 102 9.97 -4.06 -43.05
N THR A 103 9.35 -3.20 -43.88
CA THR A 103 9.16 -3.48 -45.29
C THR A 103 9.99 -2.53 -46.14
N GLY A 104 10.62 -3.03 -47.21
CA GLY A 104 11.50 -2.21 -48.02
C GLY A 104 12.02 -2.92 -49.24
N ASP A 105 12.92 -2.23 -49.97
CA ASP A 105 13.48 -2.63 -51.27
C ASP A 105 14.89 -3.27 -51.18
N GLY A 106 15.35 -3.54 -49.99
CA GLY A 106 16.72 -4.05 -49.71
C GLY A 106 17.72 -2.94 -49.33
N THR A 107 17.38 -1.68 -49.54
CA THR A 107 18.19 -0.51 -49.18
C THR A 107 17.47 0.40 -48.22
N ASN A 108 16.20 0.70 -48.49
CA ASN A 108 15.39 1.56 -47.66
C ASN A 108 14.21 0.76 -47.10
N PHE A 109 13.96 0.94 -45.79
CA PHE A 109 12.91 0.22 -45.07
C PHE A 109 12.07 1.19 -44.25
N THR A 110 10.80 0.82 -44.07
CA THR A 110 9.89 1.52 -43.17
C THR A 110 9.29 0.55 -42.15
N PHE A 111 9.07 1.03 -40.95
CA PHE A 111 8.45 0.24 -39.87
C PHE A 111 7.68 1.13 -38.90
N LYS A 112 6.76 0.53 -38.16
CA LYS A 112 6.10 1.14 -37.01
C LYS A 112 6.22 0.18 -35.82
N LEU A 113 6.87 0.59 -34.76
CA LEU A 113 7.02 -0.21 -33.54
C LEU A 113 5.67 -0.38 -32.83
N ASN A 114 5.44 -1.59 -32.35
CA ASN A 114 4.39 -1.93 -31.41
C ASN A 114 5.03 -2.16 -30.06
N HIS A 115 4.65 -1.40 -29.05
CA HIS A 115 5.17 -1.54 -27.68
C HIS A 115 4.80 -2.90 -27.08
N LYS A 116 5.72 -3.47 -26.30
CA LYS A 116 5.61 -4.84 -25.76
C LYS A 116 5.67 -4.90 -24.22
N ALA A 117 6.05 -3.84 -23.54
CA ALA A 117 5.87 -3.71 -22.10
C ALA A 117 4.44 -3.27 -21.76
N ALA A 118 4.06 -3.34 -20.49
CA ALA A 118 2.86 -2.70 -19.94
C ALA A 118 3.26 -1.54 -19.04
N TYR A 119 2.35 -0.60 -18.79
CA TYR A 119 2.66 0.63 -18.07
C TYR A 119 1.60 0.94 -17.04
N LEU A 120 2.03 1.48 -15.90
CA LEU A 120 1.16 1.99 -14.84
C LEU A 120 1.32 3.50 -14.72
N CYS A 121 0.22 4.22 -14.54
CA CYS A 121 0.16 5.63 -14.18
C CYS A 121 -0.49 5.77 -12.80
N PHE A 122 0.28 6.15 -11.79
CA PHE A 122 -0.21 6.33 -10.43
C PHE A 122 -0.70 7.76 -10.22
N LEU A 123 -1.89 7.89 -9.66
CA LEU A 123 -2.61 9.16 -9.45
C LEU A 123 -3.14 9.22 -8.01
N PRO A 124 -2.25 9.37 -7.00
CA PRO A 124 -2.68 9.50 -5.62
C PRO A 124 -3.40 10.84 -5.38
N GLN A 125 -4.43 10.81 -4.52
CA GLN A 125 -5.24 12.00 -4.18
C GLN A 125 -5.72 11.94 -2.74
N SER A 126 -6.01 13.11 -2.16
CA SER A 126 -6.60 13.25 -0.82
C SER A 126 -7.83 14.14 -0.89
N PRO A 127 -9.05 13.57 -1.08
CA PRO A 127 -10.30 14.35 -1.14
C PRO A 127 -10.53 15.27 0.06
N SER A 128 -10.08 14.87 1.26
CA SER A 128 -10.15 15.66 2.48
C SER A 128 -9.08 16.77 2.59
N SER A 129 -8.13 16.82 1.66
CA SER A 129 -6.92 17.68 1.75
C SER A 129 -5.99 17.38 2.93
N THR A 130 -6.19 16.29 3.65
CA THR A 130 -5.36 15.93 4.82
C THR A 130 -3.89 15.75 4.44
N PHE A 131 -3.61 15.22 3.24
CA PHE A 131 -2.25 15.02 2.75
C PHE A 131 -1.64 16.24 2.05
N ALA A 132 -2.29 17.42 2.06
CA ALA A 132 -1.83 18.61 1.31
C ALA A 132 -0.42 19.08 1.67
N ASN A 133 0.04 18.84 2.90
CA ASN A 133 1.39 19.15 3.37
C ASN A 133 2.35 17.96 3.30
N CYS A 134 2.00 16.94 2.54
CA CYS A 134 2.82 15.75 2.33
C CYS A 134 3.37 15.70 0.92
N THR A 135 4.41 14.90 0.74
CA THR A 135 5.02 14.63 -0.57
C THR A 135 5.17 13.13 -0.80
N LEU A 136 5.02 12.73 -2.07
CA LEU A 136 5.28 11.37 -2.54
C LEU A 136 6.78 11.23 -2.82
N THR A 137 7.46 10.35 -2.10
CA THR A 137 8.91 10.13 -2.22
C THR A 137 9.24 8.94 -3.10
N LYS A 138 8.39 7.92 -3.14
CA LYS A 138 8.51 6.77 -4.04
C LYS A 138 7.19 5.99 -4.12
N VAL A 139 7.05 5.19 -5.17
CA VAL A 139 5.99 4.18 -5.31
C VAL A 139 6.64 2.81 -5.39
N GLU A 140 6.26 1.90 -4.50
CA GLU A 140 6.72 0.52 -4.51
C GLU A 140 5.55 -0.39 -4.88
N VAL A 141 5.75 -1.21 -5.91
CA VAL A 141 4.74 -2.18 -6.37
C VAL A 141 5.28 -3.58 -6.17
N THR A 142 4.55 -4.40 -5.45
CA THR A 142 4.84 -5.84 -5.30
C THR A 142 3.70 -6.64 -5.91
N SER A 143 4.06 -7.56 -6.80
CA SER A 143 3.14 -8.48 -7.49
C SER A 143 3.21 -9.89 -6.89
N ASP A 144 2.19 -10.69 -7.16
CA ASP A 144 2.17 -12.14 -6.87
C ASP A 144 3.09 -12.96 -7.79
N ASN A 145 3.64 -12.35 -8.84
CA ASN A 145 4.62 -12.94 -9.75
C ASN A 145 5.59 -11.89 -10.28
N ALA A 146 6.61 -12.30 -11.05
CA ALA A 146 7.65 -11.37 -11.52
C ALA A 146 7.08 -10.31 -12.49
N ILE A 147 7.40 -9.04 -12.22
CA ILE A 147 7.05 -7.87 -13.05
C ILE A 147 8.28 -7.13 -13.58
N ALA A 148 9.48 -7.50 -13.12
CA ALA A 148 10.78 -6.97 -13.57
C ALA A 148 11.78 -8.09 -13.77
N GLY A 149 12.88 -7.81 -14.46
CA GLY A 149 13.96 -8.73 -14.73
C GLY A 149 14.41 -8.72 -16.19
N ASP A 150 15.25 -9.66 -16.55
CA ASP A 150 15.72 -9.86 -17.92
C ASP A 150 14.80 -10.87 -18.61
N TYR A 151 14.23 -10.48 -19.75
CA TYR A 151 13.28 -11.29 -20.50
C TYR A 151 13.84 -11.66 -21.87
N ASP A 152 13.57 -12.89 -22.32
CA ASP A 152 13.75 -13.26 -23.73
C ASP A 152 12.87 -12.38 -24.61
N PHE A 153 13.45 -11.86 -25.70
CA PHE A 153 12.79 -11.03 -26.71
C PHE A 153 13.04 -11.51 -28.12
N THR A 154 13.49 -12.74 -28.28
CA THR A 154 13.89 -13.35 -29.58
C THR A 154 12.74 -13.30 -30.60
N THR A 155 11.51 -13.44 -30.16
CA THR A 155 10.31 -13.43 -31.00
C THR A 155 9.75 -12.03 -31.25
N GLY A 156 10.32 -10.99 -30.66
CA GLY A 156 9.76 -9.64 -30.66
C GLY A 156 8.59 -9.45 -29.69
N SER A 157 8.45 -10.36 -28.73
CA SER A 157 7.55 -10.24 -27.57
C SER A 157 8.31 -10.66 -26.32
N LEU A 158 7.96 -10.08 -25.19
CA LEU A 158 8.55 -10.47 -23.90
C LEU A 158 8.16 -11.90 -23.56
N GLY A 159 9.12 -12.69 -23.10
CA GLY A 159 8.85 -14.00 -22.51
C GLY A 159 7.92 -13.88 -21.29
N THR A 160 7.21 -14.95 -20.96
CA THR A 160 6.23 -14.97 -19.87
C THR A 160 6.86 -14.92 -18.48
N THR A 161 8.12 -15.34 -18.37
CA THR A 161 8.91 -15.34 -17.14
C THR A 161 10.30 -14.77 -17.42
N PRO A 162 10.93 -14.08 -16.46
CA PRO A 162 12.28 -13.60 -16.64
C PRO A 162 13.28 -14.78 -16.76
N THR A 163 14.30 -14.62 -17.57
CA THR A 163 15.42 -15.56 -17.74
C THR A 163 16.50 -15.34 -16.69
N ALA A 164 16.60 -14.12 -16.15
CA ALA A 164 17.52 -13.74 -15.09
C ALA A 164 16.98 -12.51 -14.34
N ASN A 165 17.51 -12.27 -13.12
CA ASN A 165 17.25 -11.07 -12.31
C ASN A 165 15.76 -10.79 -12.07
N GLY A 166 14.92 -11.83 -12.05
CA GLY A 166 13.48 -11.72 -11.85
C GLY A 166 13.14 -11.08 -10.50
N SER A 167 12.20 -10.13 -10.49
CA SER A 167 11.70 -9.48 -9.29
C SER A 167 10.19 -9.30 -9.34
N ASN A 168 9.54 -9.62 -8.21
CA ASN A 168 8.13 -9.32 -8.00
C ASN A 168 7.89 -7.88 -7.56
N THR A 169 8.95 -7.13 -7.26
CA THR A 169 8.87 -5.76 -6.75
C THR A 169 9.61 -4.79 -7.66
N ILE A 170 8.96 -3.66 -7.97
CA ILE A 170 9.56 -2.49 -8.62
C ILE A 170 9.43 -1.29 -7.68
N THR A 171 10.51 -0.56 -7.51
CA THR A 171 10.54 0.73 -6.81
C THR A 171 10.73 1.86 -7.83
N LEU A 172 9.76 2.78 -7.87
CA LEU A 172 9.85 4.03 -8.62
C LEU A 172 10.19 5.16 -7.65
N ASN A 173 11.38 5.71 -7.74
CA ASN A 173 11.79 6.88 -6.97
C ASN A 173 11.24 8.16 -7.61
N THR A 174 10.68 9.05 -6.78
CA THR A 174 10.18 10.36 -7.17
C THR A 174 10.93 11.46 -6.41
N THR A 175 10.86 12.70 -6.88
CA THR A 175 11.51 13.85 -6.21
C THR A 175 10.48 14.67 -5.44
N ASN A 176 9.90 14.09 -4.39
CA ASN A 176 8.96 14.75 -3.48
C ASN A 176 7.77 15.39 -4.23
N PHE A 177 7.03 14.57 -5.01
CA PHE A 177 5.86 15.07 -5.75
C PHE A 177 4.77 15.52 -4.77
N PRO A 178 4.13 16.69 -4.99
CA PRO A 178 3.15 17.21 -4.06
C PRO A 178 1.88 16.35 -4.01
N LEU A 179 1.23 16.30 -2.85
CA LEU A 179 -0.05 15.61 -2.63
C LEU A 179 -1.17 16.61 -2.32
N THR A 180 -1.17 17.76 -3.00
CA THR A 180 -2.10 18.87 -2.78
C THR A 180 -3.46 18.69 -3.47
N ASN A 181 -3.58 17.71 -4.37
CA ASN A 181 -4.77 17.49 -5.18
C ASN A 181 -5.86 16.70 -4.42
N THR A 182 -7.08 17.17 -4.53
CA THR A 182 -8.29 16.52 -3.97
C THR A 182 -8.97 15.55 -4.95
N SER A 183 -8.55 15.57 -6.20
CA SER A 183 -8.97 14.64 -7.26
C SER A 183 -7.76 14.26 -8.10
N ALA A 184 -7.87 13.22 -8.93
CA ALA A 184 -6.79 12.78 -9.80
C ALA A 184 -6.26 13.93 -10.66
N SER A 185 -4.94 14.17 -10.63
CA SER A 185 -4.28 15.24 -11.35
C SER A 185 -2.93 14.78 -11.87
N ALA A 186 -2.81 14.66 -13.19
CA ALA A 186 -1.54 14.27 -13.79
C ALA A 186 -0.45 15.30 -13.52
N GLU A 187 -0.76 16.58 -13.66
CA GLU A 187 0.18 17.70 -13.47
C GLU A 187 0.75 17.78 -12.05
N THR A 188 -0.04 17.32 -11.06
CA THR A 188 0.38 17.42 -9.66
C THR A 188 1.36 16.30 -9.28
N ASN A 189 1.06 15.04 -9.65
CA ASN A 189 1.85 13.91 -9.14
C ASN A 189 1.79 12.63 -9.97
N ALA A 190 1.35 12.66 -11.22
CA ALA A 190 1.35 11.43 -12.00
C ALA A 190 2.75 10.83 -12.05
N SER A 191 2.83 9.56 -11.69
CA SER A 191 4.06 8.77 -11.63
C SER A 191 3.91 7.55 -12.53
N TYR A 192 4.95 7.21 -13.30
CA TYR A 192 4.87 6.18 -14.34
C TYR A 192 5.84 5.04 -14.07
N MET A 193 5.39 3.81 -14.33
CA MET A 193 6.18 2.60 -14.13
C MET A 193 6.04 1.67 -15.33
N VAL A 194 7.15 1.11 -15.77
CA VAL A 194 7.20 0.02 -16.77
C VAL A 194 7.15 -1.31 -16.04
N ILE A 195 6.26 -2.20 -16.45
CA ILE A 195 6.12 -3.56 -15.90
C ILE A 195 6.08 -4.60 -17.01
N ALA A 196 6.42 -5.84 -16.70
CA ALA A 196 6.17 -6.97 -17.59
C ALA A 196 4.66 -7.18 -17.75
N PRO A 197 4.15 -7.39 -18.98
CA PRO A 197 2.77 -7.76 -19.21
C PRO A 197 2.46 -9.14 -18.60
N GLY A 198 1.20 -9.36 -18.25
CA GLY A 198 0.75 -10.62 -17.66
C GLY A 198 -0.46 -10.42 -16.76
N THR A 199 -0.85 -11.46 -16.05
CA THR A 199 -1.89 -11.39 -15.03
C THR A 199 -1.23 -11.21 -13.67
N HIS A 200 -1.52 -10.09 -13.01
CA HIS A 200 -0.88 -9.70 -11.76
C HIS A 200 -1.89 -9.21 -10.74
N LYS A 201 -1.68 -9.57 -9.47
CA LYS A 201 -2.27 -8.94 -8.31
C LYS A 201 -1.21 -8.00 -7.72
N LEU A 202 -1.54 -6.71 -7.61
CA LEU A 202 -0.58 -5.68 -7.23
C LEU A 202 -0.87 -5.13 -5.83
N VAL A 203 0.17 -5.07 -5.00
CA VAL A 203 0.19 -4.27 -3.77
C VAL A 203 1.03 -3.04 -4.02
N ILE A 204 0.42 -1.87 -3.87
CA ILE A 204 1.05 -0.57 -4.12
C ILE A 204 1.28 0.10 -2.78
N LYS A 205 2.52 0.44 -2.47
CA LYS A 205 2.88 1.27 -1.32
C LYS A 205 3.31 2.64 -1.82
N TYR A 206 2.50 3.65 -1.50
CA TYR A 206 2.87 5.04 -1.66
C TYR A 206 3.70 5.45 -0.45
N TRP A 207 4.98 5.72 -0.64
CA TRP A 207 5.85 6.25 0.39
C TRP A 207 5.69 7.76 0.46
N ILE A 208 5.31 8.24 1.64
CA ILE A 208 4.87 9.61 1.86
C ILE A 208 5.67 10.21 3.01
N HIS A 209 6.14 11.44 2.78
CA HIS A 209 6.75 12.28 3.80
C HIS A 209 5.77 13.36 4.25
N SER A 210 5.50 13.46 5.55
CA SER A 210 4.76 14.58 6.13
C SER A 210 5.74 15.69 6.50
N ASN A 211 5.57 16.87 5.88
CA ASN A 211 6.41 18.03 6.18
C ASN A 211 6.09 18.67 7.54
N VAL A 212 4.89 18.44 8.07
CA VAL A 212 4.46 18.99 9.37
C VAL A 212 5.00 18.14 10.52
N ASP A 213 4.83 16.83 10.43
CA ASP A 213 5.20 15.91 11.50
C ASP A 213 6.61 15.31 11.32
N ASN A 214 7.26 15.61 10.19
CA ASN A 214 8.58 15.09 9.83
C ASN A 214 8.67 13.55 9.96
N ILE A 215 7.73 12.87 9.33
CA ILE A 215 7.58 11.42 9.40
C ILE A 215 7.44 10.83 7.99
N ASP A 216 8.07 9.69 7.77
CA ASP A 216 7.97 8.89 6.56
C ASP A 216 7.15 7.63 6.82
N GLY A 217 6.21 7.33 5.94
CA GLY A 217 5.42 6.12 6.04
C GLY A 217 4.75 5.74 4.72
N THR A 218 4.04 4.64 4.72
CA THR A 218 3.37 4.09 3.55
C THR A 218 1.86 4.20 3.65
N VAL A 219 1.20 4.43 2.51
CA VAL A 219 -0.23 4.12 2.34
C VAL A 219 -0.32 2.97 1.36
N THR A 220 -0.78 1.83 1.85
CA THR A 220 -0.87 0.58 1.08
C THR A 220 -2.22 0.47 0.39
N LYS A 221 -2.18 0.18 -0.91
CA LYS A 221 -3.35 -0.10 -1.77
C LYS A 221 -3.19 -1.43 -2.46
N VAL A 222 -4.30 -2.09 -2.75
CA VAL A 222 -4.31 -3.38 -3.44
C VAL A 222 -5.15 -3.27 -4.70
N ILE A 223 -4.63 -3.80 -5.80
CA ILE A 223 -5.39 -4.04 -7.02
C ILE A 223 -5.52 -5.56 -7.18
N ASP A 224 -6.76 -6.03 -7.22
CA ASP A 224 -7.04 -7.44 -7.47
C ASP A 224 -6.46 -7.93 -8.79
N SER A 225 -6.28 -9.25 -8.87
CA SER A 225 -5.70 -9.90 -10.05
C SER A 225 -6.43 -9.50 -11.33
N ARG A 226 -5.68 -8.97 -12.28
CA ARG A 226 -6.16 -8.60 -13.60
C ARG A 226 -5.06 -8.71 -14.65
N SER A 227 -5.46 -8.72 -15.92
CA SER A 227 -4.53 -8.73 -17.05
C SER A 227 -3.99 -7.33 -17.32
N TYR A 228 -2.68 -7.25 -17.51
CA TYR A 228 -1.93 -6.09 -17.98
C TYR A 228 -1.34 -6.41 -19.35
N SER A 229 -1.97 -5.91 -20.41
CA SER A 229 -1.63 -6.26 -21.78
C SER A 229 -0.46 -5.42 -22.31
N ALA A 230 0.36 -6.03 -23.15
CA ALA A 230 1.46 -5.34 -23.83
C ALA A 230 0.98 -4.12 -24.61
N GLY A 231 1.71 -3.02 -24.53
CA GLY A 231 1.42 -1.76 -25.20
C GLY A 231 0.32 -0.92 -24.56
N ASN A 232 -0.22 -1.35 -23.41
CA ASN A 232 -1.29 -0.61 -22.73
C ASN A 232 -0.78 0.10 -21.47
N ILE A 233 -1.33 1.28 -21.20
CA ILE A 233 -1.13 2.04 -19.97
C ILE A 233 -2.41 1.98 -19.13
N TYR A 234 -2.24 1.83 -17.82
CA TYR A 234 -3.33 1.67 -16.86
C TYR A 234 -3.28 2.78 -15.81
N ASP A 235 -4.36 3.56 -15.73
CA ASP A 235 -4.52 4.60 -14.71
C ASP A 235 -4.91 3.99 -13.37
N VAL A 236 -4.16 4.33 -12.33
CA VAL A 236 -4.34 3.87 -10.96
C VAL A 236 -4.60 5.07 -10.06
N SER A 237 -5.87 5.45 -9.96
CA SER A 237 -6.31 6.46 -8.99
C SER A 237 -6.38 5.86 -7.60
N SER A 238 -5.80 6.52 -6.60
CA SER A 238 -5.76 6.04 -5.23
C SER A 238 -6.16 7.12 -4.24
N ASN A 239 -7.19 6.83 -3.44
CA ASN A 239 -7.63 7.69 -2.35
C ASN A 239 -6.77 7.42 -1.10
N LEU A 240 -5.93 8.38 -0.70
CA LEU A 240 -5.06 8.28 0.47
C LEU A 240 -5.85 8.43 1.79
N ASP A 241 -7.04 9.03 1.76
CA ASP A 241 -7.87 9.29 2.94
C ASP A 241 -8.38 8.01 3.62
N THR A 242 -8.17 6.85 3.03
CA THR A 242 -8.42 5.56 3.70
C THR A 242 -7.54 5.34 4.94
N ARG A 243 -6.54 6.19 5.16
CA ARG A 243 -5.69 6.24 6.36
C ARG A 243 -5.93 7.49 7.21
N VAL A 244 -6.99 8.23 6.94
CA VAL A 244 -7.45 9.34 7.79
C VAL A 244 -8.49 8.80 8.75
N TYR A 245 -8.19 8.89 10.04
CA TYR A 245 -9.03 8.42 11.12
C TYR A 245 -9.50 9.60 11.98
N HIS A 246 -10.71 9.49 12.51
CA HIS A 246 -11.32 10.42 13.46
C HIS A 246 -11.93 9.60 14.60
N GLU A 247 -11.18 8.59 15.04
CA GLU A 247 -11.66 7.65 16.04
C GLU A 247 -11.80 8.35 17.40
N LYS A 248 -12.89 8.01 18.08
CA LYS A 248 -13.19 8.45 19.42
C LYS A 248 -12.82 7.39 20.43
N TYR A 249 -12.49 7.85 21.61
CA TYR A 249 -12.10 7.02 22.73
C TYR A 249 -13.26 6.95 23.72
N TYR A 250 -13.54 5.77 24.26
CA TYR A 250 -14.64 5.57 25.21
C TYR A 250 -14.14 4.83 26.45
N MET A 251 -14.67 5.18 27.60
CA MET A 251 -14.65 4.29 28.75
C MET A 251 -15.46 3.02 28.41
N TRP A 252 -15.20 1.92 29.11
CA TRP A 252 -15.87 0.66 28.78
C TRP A 252 -17.39 0.78 28.85
N ASP A 253 -18.03 0.55 27.72
CA ASP A 253 -19.49 0.55 27.57
C ASP A 253 -20.18 1.82 28.11
N ALA A 254 -19.51 2.97 28.04
CA ALA A 254 -20.12 4.28 28.30
C ALA A 254 -21.32 4.50 27.38
N ALA A 255 -22.21 5.40 27.73
CA ALA A 255 -23.41 5.68 26.95
C ALA A 255 -23.06 6.03 25.49
N VAL A 256 -23.91 5.61 24.55
CA VAL A 256 -23.69 5.84 23.12
C VAL A 256 -23.58 7.36 22.85
N GLY A 257 -22.50 7.74 22.20
CA GLY A 257 -22.20 9.17 21.91
C GLY A 257 -21.54 9.94 23.05
N GLU A 258 -21.33 9.31 24.21
CA GLU A 258 -20.63 9.91 25.36
C GLU A 258 -19.16 9.46 25.36
N ASP A 259 -18.39 9.93 24.36
CA ASP A 259 -16.96 9.64 24.26
C ASP A 259 -16.15 10.39 25.35
N TYR A 260 -14.96 9.91 25.63
CA TYR A 260 -14.08 10.32 26.73
C TYR A 260 -13.83 11.83 26.82
N TRP A 261 -13.78 12.53 25.67
CA TRP A 261 -13.54 13.96 25.57
C TRP A 261 -14.76 14.76 25.12
N LYS A 262 -15.94 14.17 25.07
CA LYS A 262 -17.16 14.87 24.65
C LYS A 262 -17.41 16.12 25.49
N GLY A 263 -17.59 17.26 24.80
CA GLY A 263 -17.75 18.58 25.41
C GLY A 263 -16.46 19.22 25.90
N PHE A 264 -15.34 18.53 25.75
CA PHE A 264 -13.98 18.99 26.11
C PHE A 264 -12.98 18.70 25.00
N GLU A 265 -13.43 18.64 23.75
CA GLU A 265 -12.61 18.30 22.60
C GLU A 265 -11.43 19.29 22.42
N SER A 266 -11.63 20.55 22.80
CA SER A 266 -10.57 21.57 22.73
C SER A 266 -9.48 21.41 23.80
N SER A 267 -9.77 20.65 24.86
CA SER A 267 -8.81 20.36 25.95
C SER A 267 -8.11 19.01 25.76
N MET A 268 -8.58 18.19 24.82
CA MET A 268 -8.06 16.86 24.58
C MET A 268 -6.55 16.90 24.30
N PRO A 269 -5.70 16.20 25.06
CA PRO A 269 -4.27 16.11 24.78
C PRO A 269 -4.01 15.46 23.41
N LEU A 270 -3.22 16.12 22.56
CA LEU A 270 -2.90 15.69 21.20
C LEU A 270 -1.46 15.17 21.06
N VAL A 271 -0.64 15.34 22.11
CA VAL A 271 0.74 14.88 22.13
C VAL A 271 0.96 13.86 23.23
N LEU A 272 1.86 12.92 23.01
CA LEU A 272 2.20 11.87 23.97
C LEU A 272 2.61 12.46 25.32
N GLY A 273 2.04 11.93 26.40
CA GLY A 273 2.26 12.40 27.76
C GLY A 273 1.52 13.71 28.12
N GLY A 274 0.82 14.31 27.14
CA GLY A 274 -0.06 15.46 27.41
C GLY A 274 -1.20 15.03 28.33
N HIS A 275 -1.58 15.93 29.26
CA HIS A 275 -2.60 15.69 30.28
C HIS A 275 -3.58 16.87 30.33
N ASP A 276 -4.85 16.55 30.59
CA ASP A 276 -5.88 17.54 30.92
C ASP A 276 -6.83 16.98 31.99
N GLU A 277 -7.26 17.84 32.89
CA GLU A 277 -8.11 17.49 34.04
C GLU A 277 -9.59 17.29 33.71
N ASN A 278 -10.02 17.60 32.47
CA ASN A 278 -11.43 17.52 32.06
C ASN A 278 -11.84 16.09 31.62
N TYR A 279 -11.10 15.08 32.00
CA TYR A 279 -11.50 13.68 31.80
C TYR A 279 -12.58 13.24 32.80
N PRO A 280 -13.39 12.23 32.50
CA PRO A 280 -14.40 11.70 33.43
C PRO A 280 -13.73 11.08 34.66
N LYS A 281 -14.19 11.43 35.89
CA LYS A 281 -13.57 11.00 37.16
C LYS A 281 -14.46 10.18 38.04
N THR A 282 -15.77 10.28 37.83
CA THR A 282 -16.79 9.58 38.65
C THR A 282 -18.02 9.27 37.82
N ASN A 283 -18.87 8.41 38.35
CA ASN A 283 -20.16 8.04 37.73
C ASN A 283 -21.20 9.17 37.68
N ALA A 284 -20.90 10.33 38.21
CA ALA A 284 -21.71 11.53 38.01
C ALA A 284 -21.50 12.16 36.62
N ASP A 285 -20.43 11.80 35.92
CA ASP A 285 -20.16 12.24 34.55
C ASP A 285 -20.86 11.30 33.55
N SER A 286 -21.56 11.88 32.55
CA SER A 286 -22.30 11.10 31.55
C SER A 286 -21.38 10.21 30.68
N ARG A 287 -20.09 10.54 30.60
CA ARG A 287 -19.07 9.81 29.84
C ARG A 287 -18.48 8.60 30.60
N TRP A 288 -18.91 8.38 31.87
CA TRP A 288 -18.43 7.32 32.74
C TRP A 288 -18.80 5.94 32.19
N TYR A 289 -17.95 4.93 32.46
CA TYR A 289 -18.23 3.56 32.05
C TYR A 289 -19.49 3.00 32.72
N ARG A 290 -20.08 2.00 32.08
CA ARG A 290 -21.22 1.29 32.65
C ARG A 290 -20.77 0.40 33.81
N GLU A 291 -21.08 0.81 35.03
CA GLU A 291 -20.74 0.06 36.23
C GLU A 291 -21.62 -1.21 36.31
N THR A 292 -20.97 -2.36 36.21
CA THR A 292 -21.60 -3.68 36.31
C THR A 292 -20.59 -4.71 36.75
N SER A 293 -21.04 -5.89 37.19
CA SER A 293 -20.16 -6.95 37.70
C SER A 293 -20.01 -8.07 36.70
N PHE A 294 -18.84 -8.69 36.70
CA PHE A 294 -18.64 -9.96 35.97
C PHE A 294 -19.54 -11.07 36.51
N PRO A 295 -20.13 -11.94 35.66
CA PRO A 295 -20.10 -11.86 34.21
C PRO A 295 -21.12 -10.85 33.65
N SER A 296 -20.68 -10.01 32.72
CA SER A 296 -21.53 -9.06 32.01
C SER A 296 -20.98 -8.79 30.62
N VAL A 297 -21.89 -8.49 29.68
CA VAL A 297 -21.59 -8.11 28.32
C VAL A 297 -21.94 -6.64 28.11
N ALA A 298 -21.22 -5.95 27.23
CA ALA A 298 -21.53 -4.57 26.87
C ALA A 298 -22.93 -4.45 26.22
N GLU A 299 -23.62 -3.36 26.53
CA GLU A 299 -25.00 -3.08 26.05
C GLU A 299 -25.09 -1.72 25.34
N GLN A 300 -24.07 -0.88 25.45
CA GLN A 300 -24.09 0.50 24.97
C GLN A 300 -22.99 0.72 23.89
N SER A 301 -21.99 1.58 24.15
CA SER A 301 -20.98 1.93 23.15
C SER A 301 -20.11 0.75 22.72
N ALA A 302 -19.82 -0.19 23.60
CA ALA A 302 -19.00 -1.36 23.31
C ALA A 302 -19.78 -2.62 22.88
N LYS A 303 -21.10 -2.53 22.72
CA LYS A 303 -21.97 -3.71 22.43
C LYS A 303 -21.60 -4.45 21.14
N ASP A 304 -21.12 -3.73 20.14
CA ASP A 304 -20.75 -4.28 18.84
C ASP A 304 -19.26 -4.66 18.75
N CYS A 305 -18.49 -4.42 19.82
CA CYS A 305 -17.10 -4.86 19.87
C CYS A 305 -17.02 -6.39 19.95
N PRO A 306 -15.99 -7.01 19.39
CA PRO A 306 -15.74 -8.43 19.59
C PRO A 306 -15.67 -8.78 21.08
N ASN A 307 -16.23 -9.92 21.46
CA ASN A 307 -16.11 -10.43 22.81
C ASN A 307 -14.78 -11.17 23.02
N ILE A 308 -14.49 -11.56 24.26
CA ILE A 308 -13.21 -12.22 24.59
C ILE A 308 -13.00 -13.54 23.83
N ASN A 309 -14.05 -14.32 23.53
CA ASN A 309 -13.88 -15.53 22.74
C ASN A 309 -13.42 -15.22 21.31
N GLU A 310 -14.01 -14.21 20.68
CA GLU A 310 -13.62 -13.74 19.35
C GLU A 310 -12.15 -13.26 19.32
N ILE A 311 -11.72 -12.56 20.37
CA ILE A 311 -10.32 -12.09 20.50
C ILE A 311 -9.32 -13.25 20.50
N THR A 312 -9.67 -14.37 21.14
CA THR A 312 -8.78 -15.54 21.15
C THR A 312 -8.51 -16.08 19.74
N TRP A 313 -9.53 -16.08 18.88
CA TRP A 313 -9.40 -16.47 17.48
C TRP A 313 -8.51 -15.51 16.69
N TYR A 314 -8.69 -14.20 16.86
CA TYR A 314 -7.81 -13.22 16.23
C TYR A 314 -6.34 -13.38 16.65
N ILE A 315 -6.07 -13.62 17.93
CA ILE A 315 -4.69 -13.78 18.41
C ILE A 315 -4.09 -15.12 17.95
N ASN A 316 -4.84 -16.23 18.07
CA ASN A 316 -4.30 -17.56 17.81
C ASN A 316 -4.25 -17.90 16.31
N ASP A 317 -5.25 -17.49 15.54
CA ASP A 317 -5.48 -17.93 14.18
C ASP A 317 -5.65 -16.75 13.19
N GLY A 318 -5.55 -15.52 13.66
CA GLY A 318 -5.71 -14.29 12.87
C GLY A 318 -4.45 -13.87 12.12
N ASP A 319 -3.37 -14.64 12.16
CA ASP A 319 -2.11 -14.42 11.43
C ASP A 319 -1.68 -12.96 11.47
N ILE A 320 -1.53 -12.40 12.66
CA ILE A 320 -1.32 -10.97 12.89
C ILE A 320 0.05 -10.54 12.40
N HIS A 321 0.08 -9.49 11.56
CA HIS A 321 1.28 -8.83 11.11
C HIS A 321 1.37 -7.42 11.72
N TRP A 322 2.57 -7.05 12.21
CA TRP A 322 2.87 -5.69 12.63
C TRP A 322 3.58 -4.94 11.52
N ASP A 323 2.96 -3.87 11.02
CA ASP A 323 3.51 -3.00 9.98
C ASP A 323 3.96 -1.68 10.61
N SER A 324 5.27 -1.52 10.78
CA SER A 324 5.86 -0.31 11.37
C SER A 324 5.90 0.88 10.41
N SER A 325 5.56 0.68 9.14
CA SER A 325 5.66 1.70 8.11
C SER A 325 4.31 2.29 7.69
N GLU A 326 3.19 1.59 7.94
CA GLU A 326 1.88 2.07 7.50
C GLU A 326 1.50 3.37 8.20
N LEU A 327 1.30 4.41 7.40
CA LEU A 327 0.99 5.77 7.83
C LEU A 327 -0.49 5.89 8.15
N PHE A 328 -0.83 6.66 9.18
CA PHE A 328 -2.21 7.05 9.46
C PHE A 328 -2.27 8.46 10.07
N TYR A 329 -3.43 9.10 9.90
CA TYR A 329 -3.72 10.41 10.45
C TYR A 329 -4.75 10.29 11.57
N GLN A 330 -4.44 10.82 12.75
CA GLN A 330 -5.31 10.83 13.92
C GLN A 330 -4.95 12.02 14.80
N LEU A 331 -5.92 12.63 15.49
CA LEU A 331 -5.70 13.72 16.42
C LEU A 331 -4.96 14.94 15.80
N GLY A 332 -5.16 15.20 14.52
CA GLY A 332 -4.52 16.31 13.82
C GLY A 332 -3.08 16.06 13.35
N HIS A 333 -2.53 14.87 13.51
CA HIS A 333 -1.15 14.51 13.21
C HIS A 333 -1.03 13.21 12.43
N PHE A 334 0.07 13.05 11.70
CA PHE A 334 0.46 11.78 11.11
C PHE A 334 1.29 10.95 12.09
N TYR A 335 0.98 9.66 12.13
CA TYR A 335 1.70 8.61 12.84
C TYR A 335 1.93 7.44 11.92
N LYS A 336 2.72 6.47 12.33
CA LYS A 336 2.90 5.21 11.61
C LYS A 336 2.92 4.04 12.57
N GLY A 337 2.51 2.89 12.07
CA GLY A 337 2.44 1.63 12.82
C GLY A 337 1.00 1.14 12.99
N GLY A 338 0.84 -0.15 12.92
CA GLY A 338 -0.43 -0.81 13.10
C GLY A 338 -0.36 -2.29 12.77
N ALA A 339 -1.48 -2.94 12.88
CA ALA A 339 -1.59 -4.37 12.68
C ALA A 339 -2.50 -4.71 11.50
N TRP A 340 -2.05 -5.64 10.68
CA TRP A 340 -2.87 -6.39 9.73
C TRP A 340 -3.35 -7.65 10.42
N ILE A 341 -4.66 -7.88 10.40
CA ILE A 341 -5.31 -8.99 11.07
C ILE A 341 -6.20 -9.71 10.05
N LEU A 342 -6.17 -11.01 10.02
CA LEU A 342 -7.01 -11.81 9.14
C LEU A 342 -8.49 -11.56 9.46
N LYS A 343 -9.30 -11.30 8.43
CA LYS A 343 -10.76 -11.13 8.59
C LYS A 343 -11.37 -12.40 9.14
N LYS A 344 -12.37 -12.27 10.00
CA LYS A 344 -13.05 -13.40 10.66
C LYS A 344 -13.53 -14.49 9.71
N ASP A 345 -13.99 -14.11 8.51
CA ASP A 345 -14.47 -15.05 7.50
C ASP A 345 -13.35 -15.93 6.90
N ASN A 346 -12.08 -15.56 7.14
CA ASN A 346 -10.91 -16.33 6.73
C ASN A 346 -10.25 -17.07 7.90
N ILE A 347 -10.83 -17.00 9.12
CA ILE A 347 -10.35 -17.74 10.30
C ILE A 347 -11.21 -19.00 10.45
N ALA A 348 -10.60 -20.16 10.22
CA ALA A 348 -11.31 -21.44 10.34
C ALA A 348 -11.78 -21.68 11.79
N GLY A 349 -13.06 -21.95 11.97
CA GLY A 349 -13.64 -22.23 13.30
C GLY A 349 -13.99 -20.97 14.10
N TYR A 350 -13.79 -19.76 13.55
CA TYR A 350 -14.13 -18.51 14.25
C TYR A 350 -15.52 -18.55 14.89
N SER A 351 -15.60 -18.19 16.17
CA SER A 351 -16.84 -18.26 16.96
C SER A 351 -16.89 -17.15 17.99
N SER A 352 -18.08 -16.57 18.18
CA SER A 352 -18.37 -15.64 19.28
C SER A 352 -18.81 -16.35 20.56
N THR A 353 -19.16 -17.65 20.48
CA THR A 353 -19.72 -18.40 21.62
C THR A 353 -18.70 -19.26 22.34
N ILE A 354 -17.59 -19.59 21.68
CA ILE A 354 -16.51 -20.38 22.25
C ILE A 354 -15.16 -19.83 21.78
N ALA A 355 -14.19 -19.82 22.67
CA ALA A 355 -12.82 -19.42 22.36
C ALA A 355 -12.08 -20.49 21.54
N SER A 356 -10.92 -20.15 20.97
CA SER A 356 -10.12 -21.04 20.14
C SER A 356 -9.57 -22.27 20.88
N ASP A 357 -9.55 -22.25 22.22
CA ASP A 357 -9.18 -23.38 23.08
C ASP A 357 -10.39 -24.18 23.59
N GLY A 358 -11.62 -23.84 23.19
CA GLY A 358 -12.84 -24.52 23.57
C GLY A 358 -13.48 -24.03 24.88
N ILE A 359 -12.99 -22.94 25.48
CA ILE A 359 -13.54 -22.35 26.70
C ILE A 359 -14.46 -21.16 26.34
N ASP A 360 -15.54 -20.96 27.10
CA ASP A 360 -16.32 -19.72 27.03
C ASP A 360 -15.87 -18.72 28.11
N TYR A 361 -14.94 -17.85 27.77
CA TYR A 361 -14.38 -16.85 28.67
C TYR A 361 -15.33 -15.72 29.05
N ARG A 362 -16.50 -15.61 28.42
CA ARG A 362 -17.50 -14.60 28.81
C ARG A 362 -18.07 -14.85 30.21
N THR A 363 -17.99 -16.10 30.66
CA THR A 363 -18.49 -16.53 31.99
C THR A 363 -17.47 -17.31 32.81
N TYR A 364 -16.33 -17.64 32.23
CA TYR A 364 -15.29 -18.40 32.92
C TYR A 364 -14.55 -17.54 33.95
N THR A 365 -14.43 -18.03 35.18
CA THR A 365 -13.93 -17.24 36.32
C THR A 365 -12.41 -17.08 36.37
N THR A 366 -11.66 -17.83 35.57
CA THR A 366 -10.24 -17.62 35.39
C THR A 366 -10.02 -16.68 34.20
N PRO A 367 -9.24 -15.59 34.35
CA PRO A 367 -8.97 -14.67 33.23
C PRO A 367 -8.32 -15.38 32.03
N CYS A 368 -8.75 -14.99 30.84
CA CYS A 368 -8.08 -15.39 29.61
C CYS A 368 -6.71 -14.71 29.50
N THR A 369 -5.68 -15.48 29.23
CA THR A 369 -4.32 -14.96 28.99
C THR A 369 -3.72 -15.63 27.76
N ILE A 370 -3.46 -14.86 26.72
CA ILE A 370 -2.84 -15.31 25.47
C ILE A 370 -1.82 -14.26 25.06
N ASN A 371 -0.66 -14.72 24.58
CA ASN A 371 0.36 -13.86 23.99
C ASN A 371 1.02 -14.57 22.79
N LYS A 372 1.03 -13.93 21.66
CA LYS A 372 1.69 -14.37 20.42
C LYS A 372 2.60 -13.26 19.91
N THR A 373 3.64 -13.61 19.18
CA THR A 373 4.49 -12.63 18.51
C THR A 373 3.94 -12.38 17.12
N PRO A 374 3.62 -11.13 16.76
CA PRO A 374 3.21 -10.78 15.38
C PRO A 374 4.33 -11.04 14.37
N ILE A 375 3.95 -11.30 13.13
CA ILE A 375 4.87 -11.36 12.00
C ILE A 375 5.24 -9.91 11.61
N ALA A 376 6.52 -9.64 11.38
CA ALA A 376 6.94 -8.30 10.96
C ALA A 376 6.58 -8.02 9.51
N GLY A 377 6.05 -6.83 9.23
CA GLY A 377 5.75 -6.33 7.89
C GLY A 377 4.31 -6.52 7.45
N THR A 378 4.07 -6.30 6.17
CA THR A 378 2.76 -6.43 5.52
C THR A 378 2.50 -7.90 5.14
N PRO A 379 1.26 -8.41 5.17
CA PRO A 379 0.93 -9.70 4.59
C PRO A 379 1.39 -9.82 3.13
N ASN A 380 1.60 -11.05 2.65
CA ASN A 380 2.03 -11.25 1.27
C ASN A 380 0.97 -10.72 0.25
N SER A 381 1.42 -10.39 -0.96
CA SER A 381 0.59 -9.77 -1.99
C SER A 381 -0.57 -10.67 -2.45
N ALA A 382 -0.44 -12.00 -2.38
CA ALA A 382 -1.50 -12.91 -2.78
C ALA A 382 -2.67 -12.91 -1.79
N ASP A 383 -2.40 -12.72 -0.50
CA ASP A 383 -3.37 -12.89 0.58
C ASP A 383 -3.85 -11.60 1.24
N ILE A 384 -3.20 -10.46 1.03
CA ILE A 384 -3.45 -9.21 1.76
C ILE A 384 -4.93 -8.76 1.77
N THR A 385 -5.71 -9.09 0.76
CA THR A 385 -7.16 -8.78 0.71
C THR A 385 -7.99 -9.53 1.76
N LYS A 386 -7.43 -10.61 2.32
CA LYS A 386 -8.03 -11.37 3.42
C LYS A 386 -7.85 -10.68 4.78
N TYR A 387 -7.06 -9.59 4.84
CA TYR A 387 -6.73 -8.88 6.07
C TYR A 387 -7.41 -7.52 6.12
N PHE A 388 -7.57 -7.00 7.32
CA PHE A 388 -7.90 -5.61 7.59
C PHE A 388 -6.78 -4.96 8.40
N PHE A 389 -6.65 -3.64 8.27
CA PHE A 389 -5.62 -2.89 9.00
C PHE A 389 -6.23 -2.12 10.18
N LYS A 390 -5.61 -2.25 11.35
CA LYS A 390 -5.91 -1.43 12.53
C LYS A 390 -4.71 -0.55 12.87
N PRO A 391 -4.87 0.79 12.82
CA PRO A 391 -3.82 1.72 13.19
C PRO A 391 -3.54 1.69 14.69
N ALA A 392 -2.31 2.01 15.06
CA ALA A 392 -1.88 2.10 16.45
C ALA A 392 -2.36 3.43 17.08
N LEU A 393 -3.63 3.49 17.46
CA LEU A 393 -4.31 4.70 17.91
C LEU A 393 -3.96 5.12 19.35
N GLY A 394 -3.31 4.26 20.13
CA GLY A 394 -3.08 4.51 21.54
C GLY A 394 -4.37 4.59 22.37
N HIS A 395 -4.27 5.08 23.59
CA HIS A 395 -5.43 5.31 24.46
C HIS A 395 -5.14 6.34 25.57
N TYR A 396 -6.18 6.81 26.26
CA TYR A 396 -6.09 7.75 27.39
C TYR A 396 -6.20 7.00 28.72
N TYR A 397 -5.33 7.38 29.64
CA TYR A 397 -5.34 6.95 31.04
C TYR A 397 -5.33 8.14 31.96
N LEU A 398 -6.35 8.28 32.81
CA LEU A 398 -6.51 9.41 33.75
C LEU A 398 -6.22 10.78 33.10
N GLY A 399 -6.86 11.05 31.97
CA GLY A 399 -6.72 12.31 31.24
C GLY A 399 -5.39 12.50 30.49
N THR A 400 -4.51 11.52 30.49
CA THR A 400 -3.21 11.57 29.82
C THR A 400 -3.22 10.70 28.57
N LEU A 401 -2.77 11.27 27.44
CA LEU A 401 -2.45 10.45 26.26
C LEU A 401 -1.21 9.64 26.59
N TRP A 402 -1.39 8.33 26.71
CA TRP A 402 -0.46 7.43 27.38
C TRP A 402 0.90 7.31 26.66
N HIS A 403 1.98 7.21 27.44
CA HIS A 403 3.36 7.22 26.96
C HIS A 403 4.20 5.98 27.33
N LEU A 404 3.65 5.03 28.09
CA LEU A 404 4.36 3.79 28.50
C LEU A 404 3.74 2.53 27.90
N VAL A 405 2.43 2.46 27.84
CA VAL A 405 1.68 1.35 27.24
C VAL A 405 0.49 1.95 26.50
N GLY A 406 0.13 1.44 25.32
CA GLY A 406 -0.92 2.03 24.51
C GLY A 406 -0.50 3.32 23.82
N ILE A 407 0.76 3.41 23.42
CA ILE A 407 1.36 4.57 22.75
C ILE A 407 0.82 4.70 21.33
N ILE A 408 0.33 5.89 20.95
CA ILE A 408 -0.05 6.17 19.57
C ILE A 408 1.16 5.97 18.63
N GLY A 409 0.96 5.21 17.54
CA GLY A 409 2.02 4.80 16.63
C GLY A 409 2.81 3.55 17.05
N GLN A 410 2.62 3.04 18.28
CA GLN A 410 3.33 1.87 18.79
C GLN A 410 2.43 0.74 19.27
N ASP A 411 1.21 1.05 19.71
CA ASP A 411 0.27 0.06 20.23
C ASP A 411 -1.13 0.22 19.61
N VAL A 412 -1.67 -0.89 19.14
CA VAL A 412 -3.07 -1.06 18.84
C VAL A 412 -3.77 -1.53 20.11
N GLY A 413 -4.62 -0.70 20.69
CA GLY A 413 -5.47 -1.06 21.83
C GLY A 413 -6.94 -1.04 21.40
N LEU A 414 -7.64 -2.16 21.50
CA LEU A 414 -9.01 -2.31 21.01
C LEU A 414 -9.89 -2.88 22.08
N ARG A 415 -10.99 -2.17 22.40
CA ARG A 415 -11.99 -2.60 23.39
C ARG A 415 -12.64 -3.92 22.99
N THR A 416 -13.03 -4.70 24.01
CA THR A 416 -13.94 -5.82 23.86
C THR A 416 -15.29 -5.52 24.51
N SER A 417 -16.31 -6.29 24.14
CA SER A 417 -17.62 -6.25 24.82
C SER A 417 -17.63 -7.03 26.14
N SER A 418 -16.52 -7.65 26.57
CA SER A 418 -16.46 -8.54 27.73
C SER A 418 -15.70 -7.91 28.91
N LEU A 419 -16.29 -8.04 30.11
CA LEU A 419 -15.58 -7.78 31.35
C LEU A 419 -14.59 -8.91 31.66
N CYS A 420 -13.52 -8.55 32.36
CA CYS A 420 -12.59 -9.48 32.94
C CYS A 420 -13.10 -9.96 34.32
N PRO A 421 -12.92 -11.23 34.72
CA PRO A 421 -13.24 -11.71 36.08
C PRO A 421 -12.20 -11.17 37.08
N ASP A 422 -12.26 -9.87 37.35
CA ASP A 422 -11.30 -9.12 38.18
C ASP A 422 -12.07 -8.12 39.07
N PRO A 423 -11.79 -8.07 40.38
CA PRO A 423 -12.46 -7.18 41.31
C PRO A 423 -12.14 -5.68 41.08
N GLN A 424 -11.14 -5.37 40.23
CA GLN A 424 -10.68 -4.00 39.98
C GLN A 424 -11.42 -3.30 38.83
N GLN A 425 -12.56 -3.82 38.39
CA GLN A 425 -13.36 -3.22 37.29
C GLN A 425 -12.56 -3.10 36.00
N ARG A 426 -12.12 -4.23 35.44
CA ARG A 426 -11.41 -4.31 34.19
C ARG A 426 -12.23 -4.95 33.09
N SER A 427 -11.99 -4.53 31.87
CA SER A 427 -12.49 -5.17 30.65
C SER A 427 -11.33 -5.72 29.85
N TYR A 428 -11.55 -6.81 29.11
CA TYR A 428 -10.55 -7.29 28.17
C TYR A 428 -10.31 -6.27 27.06
N ILE A 429 -9.04 -6.12 26.64
CA ILE A 429 -8.64 -5.43 25.43
C ILE A 429 -7.72 -6.31 24.63
N LEU A 430 -7.78 -6.20 23.30
CA LEU A 430 -6.77 -6.72 22.40
C LEU A 430 -5.67 -5.68 22.30
N GLN A 431 -4.43 -6.06 22.70
CA GLN A 431 -3.24 -5.23 22.53
C GLN A 431 -2.30 -5.85 21.49
N ILE A 432 -1.86 -5.04 20.54
CA ILE A 432 -0.89 -5.47 19.52
C ILE A 432 0.18 -4.40 19.37
N ASN A 433 1.43 -4.84 19.41
CA ASN A 433 2.62 -4.04 19.08
C ASN A 433 3.64 -4.92 18.34
N SER A 434 4.82 -4.39 18.08
CA SER A 434 5.86 -5.12 17.34
C SER A 434 6.33 -6.42 18.00
N GLY A 435 6.16 -6.56 19.30
CA GLY A 435 6.64 -7.72 20.08
C GLY A 435 5.54 -8.68 20.56
N ALA A 436 4.30 -8.23 20.59
CA ALA A 436 3.21 -8.99 21.17
C ALA A 436 1.85 -8.70 20.52
N ALA A 437 1.04 -9.74 20.38
CA ALA A 437 -0.40 -9.67 20.19
C ALA A 437 -1.00 -10.44 21.36
N ARG A 438 -1.71 -9.75 22.25
CA ARG A 438 -2.07 -10.32 23.54
C ARG A 438 -3.42 -9.89 24.07
N VAL A 439 -3.98 -10.71 24.92
CA VAL A 439 -5.00 -10.39 25.91
C VAL A 439 -4.55 -10.98 27.25
N ASP A 440 -4.76 -10.25 28.32
CA ASP A 440 -4.47 -10.70 29.69
C ASP A 440 -5.57 -10.23 30.65
N ILE A 441 -5.24 -9.87 31.88
CA ILE A 441 -6.19 -9.42 32.91
C ILE A 441 -6.99 -8.16 32.54
N GLY A 442 -6.77 -7.62 31.35
CA GLY A 442 -7.51 -6.49 30.82
C GLY A 442 -7.01 -5.13 31.28
N ASP A 443 -7.73 -4.10 30.86
CA ASP A 443 -7.47 -2.70 31.13
C ASP A 443 -8.62 -2.10 31.97
N TYR A 444 -8.33 -1.03 32.72
CA TYR A 444 -9.36 -0.39 33.54
C TYR A 444 -10.53 0.11 32.70
N CYS A 445 -11.75 -0.06 33.22
CA CYS A 445 -12.96 0.37 32.52
C CYS A 445 -13.03 1.89 32.34
N ASP A 446 -12.37 2.68 33.19
CA ASP A 446 -12.30 4.13 33.15
C ASP A 446 -11.21 4.69 32.19
N ASN A 447 -10.46 3.84 31.48
CA ASN A 447 -9.58 4.29 30.41
C ASN A 447 -10.36 4.64 29.16
N GLY A 448 -9.88 5.65 28.42
CA GLY A 448 -10.41 6.02 27.11
C GLY A 448 -9.75 5.20 26.01
N VAL A 449 -10.45 4.23 25.44
CA VAL A 449 -9.92 3.29 24.43
C VAL A 449 -10.82 3.28 23.19
N PRO A 450 -10.27 3.16 21.98
CA PRO A 450 -11.06 3.02 20.75
C PRO A 450 -12.00 1.81 20.80
N ILE A 451 -13.20 1.99 20.28
CA ILE A 451 -14.16 0.89 20.02
C ILE A 451 -14.04 0.45 18.55
N TRP A 452 -14.43 -0.78 18.26
CA TRP A 452 -14.34 -1.35 16.93
C TRP A 452 -15.34 -2.47 16.70
N LYS A 453 -15.48 -2.87 15.43
CA LYS A 453 -16.30 -4.03 15.06
C LYS A 453 -15.43 -5.13 14.47
N ALA A 454 -15.86 -6.38 14.65
CA ALA A 454 -15.23 -7.53 14.04
C ALA A 454 -15.37 -7.47 12.50
N GLU A 455 -14.26 -7.59 11.81
CA GLU A 455 -14.17 -7.60 10.34
C GLU A 455 -13.88 -9.00 9.79
#